data_bdc63ae16777a5d9a45e7231ecdc9011
#
_entry.id   bdc63ae16777a5d9a45e7231ecdc9011
#
_cell.length_a   1.000
_cell.length_b   1.000
_cell.length_c   1.000
_cell.angle_alpha   90.00
_cell.angle_beta   90.00
_cell.angle_gamma   90.00
#
_symmetry.space_group_name_H-M   'P 1'
#
loop_
_entity.id
_entity.type
_entity.pdbx_description
1 polymer ?
#
loop_
_entity_poly.entity_id
_entity_poly.type
_entity_poly.pdbx_seq_one_letter_code
_entity_poly.pdbx_strand_id
1 'polypeptide(L)'
;MLPVHESWQEPLAPVEDRIHAMGQFLRTEDDYLPRGHDILRAFADPFDDVRVLILGQDPYPTPGHPMGLAFSTQPGVAAPRSLVNIYKELQADLGIPPRADGDLSSWSSQGILLLNRVLTVRPRKPASHRGKGWEEVTQAAIEALVRRDAPLVAILWGRDAQTAARFLGDTPRIESPHPSPLSASRGFFGSRPFSRANEALQAQGANPIDWSL
;
A
#
# COMPACT_ATOMS: atom_id res chain seq x y z
N MET A 1 -17.61 13.00 8.72
CA MET A 1 -16.12 13.20 8.62
C MET A 1 -15.47 11.84 8.78
N LEU A 2 -14.63 11.44 7.82
CA LEU A 2 -13.93 10.16 7.84
C LEU A 2 -12.76 10.19 8.85
N PRO A 3 -12.39 9.05 9.46
CA PRO A 3 -11.24 8.94 10.36
C PRO A 3 -9.92 8.84 9.57
N VAL A 4 -9.61 9.88 8.82
CA VAL A 4 -8.42 10.03 7.97
C VAL A 4 -7.79 11.39 8.23
N HIS A 5 -6.56 11.62 7.77
CA HIS A 5 -5.95 12.93 7.81
C HIS A 5 -6.84 13.96 7.09
N GLU A 6 -6.89 15.20 7.58
CA GLU A 6 -7.80 16.23 7.06
C GLU A 6 -7.68 16.46 5.55
N SER A 7 -6.45 16.37 5.01
CA SER A 7 -6.19 16.55 3.58
C SER A 7 -6.76 15.43 2.69
N TRP A 8 -7.18 14.29 3.27
CA TRP A 8 -7.87 13.21 2.56
C TRP A 8 -9.40 13.38 2.51
N GLN A 9 -9.98 14.33 3.27
CA GLN A 9 -11.45 14.49 3.31
C GLN A 9 -12.02 14.82 1.92
N GLU A 10 -11.44 15.78 1.22
CA GLU A 10 -11.88 16.16 -0.13
C GLU A 10 -11.58 15.07 -1.17
N PRO A 11 -10.37 14.49 -1.27
CA PRO A 11 -10.08 13.39 -2.18
C PRO A 11 -11.01 12.18 -2.04
N LEU A 12 -11.45 11.86 -0.84
CA LEU A 12 -12.33 10.72 -0.57
C LEU A 12 -13.83 11.08 -0.52
N ALA A 13 -14.20 12.36 -0.59
CA ALA A 13 -15.60 12.78 -0.55
C ALA A 13 -16.48 12.08 -1.60
N PRO A 14 -16.04 11.85 -2.87
CA PRO A 14 -16.86 11.17 -3.86
C PRO A 14 -17.23 9.73 -3.50
N VAL A 15 -16.49 9.11 -2.58
CA VAL A 15 -16.68 7.71 -2.17
C VAL A 15 -17.03 7.57 -0.69
N GLU A 16 -17.38 8.66 0.00
CA GLU A 16 -17.75 8.63 1.43
C GLU A 16 -18.94 7.70 1.69
N ASP A 17 -19.96 7.74 0.84
CA ASP A 17 -21.11 6.84 0.95
C ASP A 17 -20.71 5.36 0.77
N ARG A 18 -19.76 5.09 -0.12
CA ARG A 18 -19.21 3.74 -0.29
C ARG A 18 -18.43 3.28 0.95
N ILE A 19 -17.65 4.16 1.56
CA ILE A 19 -16.97 3.86 2.82
C ILE A 19 -17.97 3.54 3.93
N HIS A 20 -19.03 4.31 4.05
CA HIS A 20 -20.11 4.04 5.01
C HIS A 20 -20.83 2.70 4.73
N ALA A 21 -21.09 2.39 3.45
CA ALA A 21 -21.68 1.12 3.05
C ALA A 21 -20.77 -0.07 3.41
N MET A 22 -19.46 0.09 3.25
CA MET A 22 -18.49 -0.93 3.69
C MET A 22 -18.50 -1.09 5.22
N GLY A 23 -18.65 -0.01 5.98
CA GLY A 23 -18.84 -0.09 7.44
C GLY A 23 -20.11 -0.87 7.83
N GLN A 24 -21.20 -0.71 7.07
CA GLN A 24 -22.43 -1.50 7.26
C GLN A 24 -22.21 -2.98 6.93
N PHE A 25 -21.54 -3.26 5.81
CA PHE A 25 -21.15 -4.63 5.43
C PHE A 25 -20.33 -5.30 6.54
N LEU A 26 -19.33 -4.62 7.09
CA LEU A 26 -18.49 -5.18 8.15
C LEU A 26 -19.27 -5.51 9.45
N ARG A 27 -20.37 -4.82 9.72
CA ARG A 27 -21.27 -5.17 10.86
C ARG A 27 -22.01 -6.47 10.64
N THR A 28 -22.11 -6.97 9.43
CA THR A 28 -22.73 -8.27 9.10
C THR A 28 -21.72 -9.41 9.12
N GLU A 29 -20.42 -9.10 9.24
CA GLU A 29 -19.36 -10.09 9.32
C GLU A 29 -19.16 -10.55 10.77
N ASP A 30 -18.93 -11.84 10.98
CA ASP A 30 -18.64 -12.39 12.31
C ASP A 30 -17.30 -11.87 12.86
N ASP A 31 -16.30 -11.77 11.97
CA ASP A 31 -14.98 -11.22 12.27
C ASP A 31 -14.28 -10.74 11.00
N TYR A 32 -13.42 -9.71 11.14
CA TYR A 32 -12.63 -9.18 10.04
C TYR A 32 -11.33 -8.55 10.53
N LEU A 33 -10.38 -8.40 9.63
CA LEU A 33 -9.07 -7.79 9.84
C LEU A 33 -8.80 -6.72 8.77
N PRO A 34 -8.06 -5.64 9.12
CA PRO A 34 -7.63 -5.24 10.46
C PRO A 34 -8.80 -4.72 11.30
N ARG A 35 -8.56 -4.40 12.57
CA ARG A 35 -9.59 -3.82 13.47
C ARG A 35 -9.95 -2.39 13.06
N GLY A 36 -11.10 -1.92 13.51
CA GLY A 36 -11.78 -0.72 13.02
C GLY A 36 -10.92 0.53 12.81
N HIS A 37 -10.05 0.88 13.76
CA HIS A 37 -9.20 2.07 13.65
C HIS A 37 -8.05 1.91 12.64
N ASP A 38 -7.70 0.69 12.26
CA ASP A 38 -6.64 0.40 11.28
C ASP A 38 -7.16 0.27 9.84
N ILE A 39 -8.47 0.20 9.61
CA ILE A 39 -9.03 -0.01 8.26
C ILE A 39 -8.57 1.09 7.29
N LEU A 40 -8.65 2.35 7.71
CA LEU A 40 -8.27 3.51 6.91
C LEU A 40 -6.87 4.06 7.27
N ARG A 41 -6.04 3.27 7.93
CA ARG A 41 -4.71 3.67 8.41
C ARG A 41 -3.81 4.21 7.30
N ALA A 42 -3.93 3.71 6.07
CA ALA A 42 -3.15 4.19 4.93
C ALA A 42 -3.39 5.68 4.63
N PHE A 43 -4.51 6.23 5.07
CA PHE A 43 -4.90 7.65 4.89
C PHE A 43 -4.66 8.49 6.15
N ALA A 44 -3.84 8.03 7.09
CA ALA A 44 -3.55 8.76 8.32
C ALA A 44 -2.47 9.84 8.15
N ASP A 45 -1.61 9.70 7.15
CA ASP A 45 -0.59 10.69 6.80
C ASP A 45 -1.10 11.67 5.72
N PRO A 46 -0.51 12.88 5.58
CA PRO A 46 -1.01 13.89 4.66
C PRO A 46 -1.07 13.44 3.19
N PHE A 47 -2.19 13.71 2.51
CA PHE A 47 -2.38 13.46 1.08
C PHE A 47 -1.33 14.16 0.21
N ASP A 48 -1.00 15.42 0.57
CA ASP A 48 -0.08 16.23 -0.22
C ASP A 48 1.37 15.75 -0.12
N ASP A 49 1.72 15.03 0.93
CA ASP A 49 3.07 14.49 1.13
C ASP A 49 3.32 13.18 0.36
N VAL A 50 2.27 12.55 -0.18
CA VAL A 50 2.41 11.27 -0.90
C VAL A 50 3.20 11.47 -2.18
N ARG A 51 4.34 10.77 -2.29
CA ARG A 51 5.23 10.79 -3.46
C ARG A 51 5.43 9.41 -4.08
N VAL A 52 5.21 8.35 -3.31
CA VAL A 52 5.30 6.97 -3.78
C VAL A 52 4.03 6.22 -3.38
N LEU A 53 3.47 5.48 -4.34
CA LEU A 53 2.37 4.56 -4.12
C LEU A 53 2.88 3.13 -4.25
N ILE A 54 2.70 2.32 -3.20
CA ILE A 54 2.93 0.87 -3.25
C ILE A 54 1.59 0.18 -3.05
N LEU A 55 1.15 -0.60 -4.05
CA LEU A 55 -0.12 -1.31 -4.01
C LEU A 55 0.05 -2.75 -3.54
N GLY A 56 -0.72 -3.12 -2.52
CA GLY A 56 -1.00 -4.50 -2.14
C GLY A 56 -2.39 -4.94 -2.60
N GLN A 57 -2.74 -6.19 -2.34
CA GLN A 57 -4.05 -6.77 -2.70
C GLN A 57 -5.06 -6.60 -1.57
N ASP A 58 -4.82 -7.28 -0.45
CA ASP A 58 -5.65 -7.29 0.75
C ASP A 58 -4.77 -7.49 1.99
N PRO A 59 -5.31 -7.23 3.19
CA PRO A 59 -4.54 -7.40 4.43
C PRO A 59 -4.12 -8.85 4.66
N TYR A 60 -3.06 -9.05 5.43
CA TYR A 60 -2.71 -10.38 5.92
C TYR A 60 -3.89 -11.01 6.65
N PRO A 61 -4.27 -12.27 6.34
CA PRO A 61 -5.42 -12.92 6.96
C PRO A 61 -5.12 -13.52 8.34
N THR A 62 -3.89 -13.39 8.81
CA THR A 62 -3.47 -13.90 10.13
C THR A 62 -3.86 -12.91 11.22
N PRO A 63 -4.67 -13.32 12.23
CA PRO A 63 -5.01 -12.44 13.37
C PRO A 63 -3.77 -11.87 14.04
N GLY A 64 -3.81 -10.56 14.35
CA GLY A 64 -2.70 -9.83 14.97
C GLY A 64 -1.62 -9.34 14.01
N HIS A 65 -1.64 -9.70 12.72
CA HIS A 65 -0.65 -9.28 11.75
C HIS A 65 -0.99 -7.93 11.07
N PRO A 66 -2.17 -7.75 10.44
CA PRO A 66 -2.41 -6.54 9.65
C PRO A 66 -2.58 -5.29 10.52
N MET A 67 -2.10 -4.17 10.00
CA MET A 67 -2.18 -2.87 10.65
C MET A 67 -2.74 -1.77 9.73
N GLY A 68 -3.36 -2.14 8.61
CA GLY A 68 -3.95 -1.18 7.66
C GLY A 68 -2.96 -0.55 6.66
N LEU A 69 -1.70 -0.95 6.68
CA LEU A 69 -0.68 -0.58 5.69
C LEU A 69 -0.30 -1.81 4.87
N ALA A 70 -0.30 -1.69 3.55
CA ALA A 70 0.06 -2.78 2.65
C ALA A 70 1.46 -3.34 2.97
N PHE A 71 1.59 -4.65 2.98
CA PHE A 71 2.81 -5.40 3.31
C PHE A 71 3.31 -5.28 4.76
N SER A 72 2.83 -4.29 5.52
CA SER A 72 3.22 -4.04 6.90
C SER A 72 2.49 -4.93 7.89
N THR A 73 3.15 -5.26 9.00
CA THR A 73 2.55 -5.93 10.15
C THR A 73 2.56 -5.03 11.37
N GLN A 74 1.80 -5.41 12.40
CA GLN A 74 1.89 -4.78 13.72
C GLN A 74 3.33 -4.80 14.24
N PRO A 75 3.75 -3.78 15.01
CA PRO A 75 5.08 -3.75 15.63
C PRO A 75 5.36 -5.04 16.43
N GLY A 76 6.59 -5.55 16.31
CA GLY A 76 7.01 -6.78 17.00
C GLY A 76 6.55 -8.08 16.35
N VAL A 77 5.73 -8.03 15.32
CA VAL A 77 5.36 -9.21 14.53
C VAL A 77 6.46 -9.49 13.51
N ALA A 78 6.92 -10.73 13.44
CA ALA A 78 7.97 -11.13 12.48
C ALA A 78 7.54 -10.84 11.04
N ALA A 79 8.47 -10.36 10.22
CA ALA A 79 8.19 -10.05 8.82
C ALA A 79 7.69 -11.29 8.05
N PRO A 80 6.52 -11.22 7.40
CA PRO A 80 6.04 -12.28 6.52
C PRO A 80 6.98 -12.53 5.34
N ARG A 81 6.88 -13.69 4.72
CA ARG A 81 7.81 -14.13 3.66
C ARG A 81 7.97 -13.14 2.51
N SER A 82 6.87 -12.53 2.05
CA SER A 82 6.93 -11.50 1.00
C SER A 82 7.72 -10.28 1.46
N LEU A 83 7.53 -9.85 2.70
CA LEU A 83 8.23 -8.70 3.28
C LEU A 83 9.72 -9.01 3.53
N VAL A 84 10.04 -10.24 3.93
CA VAL A 84 11.45 -10.69 4.00
C VAL A 84 12.14 -10.55 2.64
N ASN A 85 11.44 -10.88 1.54
CA ASN A 85 11.97 -10.70 0.20
C ASN A 85 12.10 -9.22 -0.19
N ILE A 86 11.14 -8.38 0.22
CA ILE A 86 11.22 -6.92 0.05
C ILE A 86 12.48 -6.39 0.77
N TYR A 87 12.74 -6.80 2.01
CA TYR A 87 13.93 -6.40 2.75
C TYR A 87 15.25 -6.88 2.10
N LYS A 88 15.26 -8.09 1.53
CA LYS A 88 16.43 -8.58 0.78
C LYS A 88 16.71 -7.72 -0.45
N GLU A 89 15.67 -7.35 -1.20
CA GLU A 89 15.84 -6.47 -2.36
C GLU A 89 16.25 -5.05 -1.93
N LEU A 90 15.71 -4.54 -0.83
CA LEU A 90 16.09 -3.24 -0.26
C LEU A 90 17.58 -3.21 0.10
N GLN A 91 18.07 -4.28 0.73
CA GLN A 91 19.49 -4.41 1.06
C GLN A 91 20.36 -4.52 -0.20
N ALA A 92 19.92 -5.27 -1.21
CA ALA A 92 20.65 -5.42 -2.46
C ALA A 92 20.68 -4.12 -3.29
N ASP A 93 19.57 -3.37 -3.30
CA ASP A 93 19.41 -2.13 -4.07
C ASP A 93 20.08 -0.92 -3.39
N LEU A 94 19.89 -0.73 -2.08
CA LEU A 94 20.31 0.47 -1.35
C LEU A 94 21.25 0.20 -0.18
N GLY A 95 21.59 -1.04 0.13
CA GLY A 95 22.44 -1.39 1.26
C GLY A 95 21.78 -1.23 2.63
N ILE A 96 20.47 -1.03 2.70
CA ILE A 96 19.73 -0.87 3.94
C ILE A 96 19.52 -2.23 4.59
N PRO A 97 19.96 -2.44 5.85
CA PRO A 97 19.84 -3.74 6.50
C PRO A 97 18.38 -4.10 6.80
N PRO A 98 18.03 -5.40 6.73
CA PRO A 98 16.68 -5.85 7.03
C PRO A 98 16.34 -5.70 8.51
N ARG A 99 15.05 -5.48 8.82
CA ARG A 99 14.51 -5.57 10.18
C ARG A 99 14.00 -6.98 10.47
N ALA A 100 13.95 -7.32 11.76
CA ALA A 100 13.36 -8.58 12.21
C ALA A 100 11.82 -8.56 12.18
N ASP A 101 11.21 -7.41 12.49
CA ASP A 101 9.76 -7.22 12.44
C ASP A 101 9.29 -6.69 11.08
N GLY A 102 7.97 -6.65 10.90
CA GLY A 102 7.35 -6.23 9.65
C GLY A 102 6.72 -4.83 9.70
N ASP A 103 7.06 -3.99 10.66
CA ASP A 103 6.50 -2.64 10.77
C ASP A 103 7.13 -1.69 9.74
N LEU A 104 6.31 -1.19 8.81
CA LEU A 104 6.68 -0.22 7.76
C LEU A 104 6.14 1.18 8.03
N SER A 105 5.73 1.50 9.23
CA SER A 105 5.18 2.84 9.55
C SER A 105 6.19 3.97 9.30
N SER A 106 7.50 3.71 9.39
CA SER A 106 8.55 4.66 9.01
C SER A 106 8.46 5.07 7.53
N TRP A 107 8.06 4.15 6.64
CA TRP A 107 7.85 4.45 5.23
C TRP A 107 6.62 5.32 5.00
N SER A 108 5.53 5.04 5.70
CA SER A 108 4.31 5.83 5.62
C SER A 108 4.59 7.31 5.94
N SER A 109 5.34 7.58 7.01
CA SER A 109 5.73 8.94 7.41
C SER A 109 6.69 9.64 6.43
N GLN A 110 7.28 8.92 5.49
CA GLN A 110 8.12 9.46 4.41
C GLN A 110 7.33 9.85 3.15
N GLY A 111 6.02 9.74 3.16
CA GLY A 111 5.18 9.99 1.99
C GLY A 111 5.04 8.79 1.06
N ILE A 112 5.19 7.58 1.59
CA ILE A 112 4.90 6.34 0.86
C ILE A 112 3.51 5.87 1.26
N LEU A 113 2.56 5.92 0.32
CA LEU A 113 1.23 5.36 0.52
C LEU A 113 1.28 3.84 0.33
N LEU A 114 1.20 3.11 1.43
CA LEU A 114 1.13 1.65 1.46
C LEU A 114 -0.35 1.23 1.42
N LEU A 115 -0.91 1.10 0.22
CA LEU A 115 -2.34 0.93 0.01
C LEU A 115 -2.69 -0.48 -0.50
N ASN A 116 -3.52 -1.20 0.24
CA ASN A 116 -4.17 -2.39 -0.29
C ASN A 116 -5.37 -2.01 -1.17
N ARG A 117 -5.62 -2.74 -2.25
CA ARG A 117 -6.81 -2.53 -3.10
C ARG A 117 -8.10 -2.86 -2.36
N VAL A 118 -8.05 -3.84 -1.45
CA VAL A 118 -9.14 -4.25 -0.57
C VAL A 118 -8.68 -4.05 0.87
N LEU A 119 -9.42 -3.29 1.67
CA LEU A 119 -8.93 -2.81 2.96
C LEU A 119 -9.24 -3.74 4.13
N THR A 120 -10.06 -4.77 3.92
CA THR A 120 -10.41 -5.75 4.96
C THR A 120 -10.43 -7.17 4.43
N VAL A 121 -10.36 -8.14 5.32
CA VAL A 121 -10.36 -9.57 5.00
C VAL A 121 -10.95 -10.36 6.16
N ARG A 122 -11.58 -11.51 5.90
CA ARG A 122 -11.92 -12.47 6.97
C ARG A 122 -10.67 -13.16 7.50
N PRO A 123 -10.57 -13.40 8.81
CA PRO A 123 -9.46 -14.17 9.36
C PRO A 123 -9.27 -15.50 8.65
N ARG A 124 -8.03 -15.83 8.27
CA ARG A 124 -7.62 -17.07 7.58
C ARG A 124 -8.25 -17.31 6.21
N LYS A 125 -8.92 -16.30 5.62
CA LYS A 125 -9.56 -16.42 4.30
C LYS A 125 -9.10 -15.31 3.35
N PRO A 126 -7.93 -15.46 2.70
CA PRO A 126 -7.43 -14.47 1.75
C PRO A 126 -8.47 -14.15 0.67
N ALA A 127 -8.48 -12.89 0.22
CA ALA A 127 -9.37 -12.37 -0.83
C ALA A 127 -10.89 -12.46 -0.52
N SER A 128 -11.27 -12.73 0.73
CA SER A 128 -12.68 -12.93 1.12
C SER A 128 -13.56 -11.68 0.97
N HIS A 129 -12.97 -10.48 1.00
CA HIS A 129 -13.70 -9.22 0.81
C HIS A 129 -13.49 -8.60 -0.57
N ARG A 130 -12.85 -9.31 -1.49
CA ARG A 130 -12.71 -8.87 -2.89
C ARG A 130 -14.10 -8.70 -3.52
N GLY A 131 -14.29 -7.62 -4.28
CA GLY A 131 -15.56 -7.33 -4.96
C GLY A 131 -16.69 -6.86 -4.02
N LYS A 132 -16.40 -6.53 -2.77
CA LYS A 132 -17.42 -6.04 -1.82
C LYS A 132 -17.58 -4.52 -1.83
N GLY A 133 -16.64 -3.77 -2.42
CA GLY A 133 -16.74 -2.32 -2.60
C GLY A 133 -15.51 -1.51 -2.24
N TRP A 134 -14.51 -2.09 -1.57
CA TRP A 134 -13.27 -1.37 -1.25
C TRP A 134 -12.50 -0.91 -2.48
N GLU A 135 -12.60 -1.65 -3.59
CA GLU A 135 -11.91 -1.33 -4.84
C GLU A 135 -12.31 0.04 -5.39
N GLU A 136 -13.57 0.46 -5.23
CA GLU A 136 -14.04 1.79 -5.62
C GLU A 136 -13.39 2.89 -4.77
N VAL A 137 -13.27 2.65 -3.46
CA VAL A 137 -12.64 3.59 -2.52
C VAL A 137 -11.16 3.78 -2.84
N THR A 138 -10.43 2.69 -3.01
CA THR A 138 -8.99 2.75 -3.30
C THR A 138 -8.68 3.24 -4.70
N GLN A 139 -9.56 2.98 -5.67
CA GLN A 139 -9.48 3.59 -7.00
C GLN A 139 -9.62 5.10 -6.94
N ALA A 140 -10.61 5.62 -6.21
CA ALA A 140 -10.80 7.06 -6.04
C ALA A 140 -9.57 7.73 -5.40
N ALA A 141 -8.95 7.09 -4.40
CA ALA A 141 -7.72 7.57 -3.80
C ALA A 141 -6.55 7.65 -4.80
N ILE A 142 -6.36 6.60 -5.62
CA ILE A 142 -5.32 6.58 -6.66
C ILE A 142 -5.56 7.68 -7.70
N GLU A 143 -6.78 7.79 -8.19
CA GLU A 143 -7.15 8.82 -9.18
C GLU A 143 -6.99 10.24 -8.62
N ALA A 144 -7.30 10.45 -7.34
CA ALA A 144 -7.08 11.74 -6.68
C ALA A 144 -5.60 12.11 -6.64
N LEU A 145 -4.71 11.17 -6.31
CA LEU A 145 -3.25 11.38 -6.35
C LEU A 145 -2.76 11.76 -7.75
N VAL A 146 -3.26 11.10 -8.78
CA VAL A 146 -2.90 11.40 -10.17
C VAL A 146 -3.38 12.79 -10.59
N ARG A 147 -4.63 13.16 -10.24
CA ARG A 147 -5.20 14.49 -10.55
C ARG A 147 -4.48 15.64 -9.86
N ARG A 148 -3.79 15.39 -8.77
CA ARG A 148 -3.02 16.40 -8.03
C ARG A 148 -1.92 17.05 -8.87
N ASP A 149 -1.46 16.39 -9.94
CA ASP A 149 -0.37 16.84 -10.83
C ASP A 149 0.92 17.22 -10.05
N ALA A 150 1.24 16.43 -9.05
CA ALA A 150 2.44 16.55 -8.22
C ALA A 150 3.35 15.33 -8.43
N PRO A 151 4.65 15.40 -8.09
CA PRO A 151 5.54 14.28 -8.22
C PRO A 151 5.00 13.01 -7.55
N LEU A 152 4.90 11.94 -8.34
CA LEU A 152 4.37 10.64 -7.91
C LEU A 152 5.04 9.53 -8.69
N VAL A 153 5.31 8.41 -8.02
CA VAL A 153 5.78 7.16 -8.62
C VAL A 153 4.95 6.01 -8.06
N ALA A 154 4.53 5.08 -8.89
CA ALA A 154 3.83 3.87 -8.46
C ALA A 154 4.74 2.65 -8.57
N ILE A 155 4.79 1.85 -7.51
CA ILE A 155 5.45 0.54 -7.48
C ILE A 155 4.37 -0.53 -7.48
N LEU A 156 4.36 -1.35 -8.53
CA LEU A 156 3.32 -2.34 -8.80
C LEU A 156 3.94 -3.75 -8.83
N TRP A 157 3.84 -4.45 -7.71
CA TRP A 157 4.36 -5.81 -7.55
C TRP A 157 3.30 -6.85 -7.87
N GLY A 158 3.49 -7.56 -8.96
CA GLY A 158 2.61 -8.63 -9.41
C GLY A 158 1.43 -8.17 -10.28
N ARG A 159 0.82 -9.13 -10.94
CA ARG A 159 -0.22 -8.88 -11.94
C ARG A 159 -1.43 -8.13 -11.39
N ASP A 160 -1.86 -8.46 -10.18
CA ASP A 160 -3.04 -7.81 -9.59
C ASP A 160 -2.79 -6.32 -9.32
N ALA A 161 -1.62 -5.96 -8.78
CA ALA A 161 -1.23 -4.55 -8.61
C ALA A 161 -1.13 -3.84 -9.96
N GLN A 162 -0.58 -4.49 -10.99
CA GLN A 162 -0.43 -3.94 -12.34
C GLN A 162 -1.77 -3.65 -13.03
N THR A 163 -2.88 -4.25 -12.60
CA THR A 163 -4.21 -3.89 -13.10
C THR A 163 -4.60 -2.44 -12.79
N ALA A 164 -3.97 -1.82 -11.79
CA ALA A 164 -4.20 -0.41 -11.45
C ALA A 164 -3.48 0.56 -12.43
N ALA A 165 -2.63 0.09 -13.32
CA ALA A 165 -1.95 0.92 -14.32
C ALA A 165 -2.91 1.80 -15.12
N ARG A 166 -4.12 1.30 -15.40
CA ARG A 166 -5.17 2.03 -16.11
C ARG A 166 -5.66 3.29 -15.39
N PHE A 167 -5.43 3.43 -14.08
CA PHE A 167 -5.81 4.59 -13.29
C PHE A 167 -4.69 5.61 -13.13
N LEU A 168 -3.46 5.27 -13.52
CA LEU A 168 -2.25 6.03 -13.23
C LEU A 168 -1.88 7.05 -14.30
N GLY A 169 -2.56 7.06 -15.46
CA GLY A 169 -2.21 7.97 -16.55
C GLY A 169 -0.73 7.89 -16.91
N ASP A 170 -0.05 9.03 -16.95
CA ASP A 170 1.37 9.15 -17.25
C ASP A 170 2.28 9.01 -16.01
N THR A 171 1.74 8.68 -14.85
CA THR A 171 2.53 8.47 -13.63
C THR A 171 3.59 7.39 -13.86
N PRO A 172 4.88 7.66 -13.59
CA PRO A 172 5.92 6.65 -13.69
C PRO A 172 5.62 5.41 -12.87
N ARG A 173 5.83 4.24 -13.46
CA ARG A 173 5.54 2.94 -12.85
C ARG A 173 6.79 2.08 -12.83
N ILE A 174 6.98 1.40 -11.71
CA ILE A 174 8.01 0.37 -11.55
C ILE A 174 7.27 -0.94 -11.35
N GLU A 175 7.31 -1.79 -12.36
CA GLU A 175 6.59 -3.05 -12.41
C GLU A 175 7.56 -4.22 -12.29
N SER A 176 7.19 -5.23 -11.52
CA SER A 176 7.92 -6.48 -11.41
C SER A 176 6.98 -7.61 -10.98
N PRO A 177 7.43 -8.88 -11.03
CA PRO A 177 6.74 -9.95 -10.33
C PRO A 177 6.56 -9.65 -8.85
N HIS A 178 5.60 -10.31 -8.22
CA HIS A 178 5.30 -10.13 -6.78
C HIS A 178 6.46 -10.66 -5.92
N PRO A 179 6.76 -10.02 -4.75
CA PRO A 179 7.82 -10.46 -3.84
C PRO A 179 7.55 -11.78 -3.11
N SER A 180 6.40 -12.40 -3.32
CA SER A 180 6.10 -13.74 -2.79
C SER A 180 7.18 -14.76 -3.14
N PRO A 181 7.51 -15.72 -2.25
CA PRO A 181 8.44 -16.81 -2.57
C PRO A 181 8.12 -17.57 -3.85
N LEU A 182 6.85 -17.57 -4.28
CA LEU A 182 6.40 -18.23 -5.52
C LEU A 182 6.85 -17.51 -6.80
N SER A 183 7.21 -16.25 -6.73
CA SER A 183 7.47 -15.40 -7.90
C SER A 183 8.70 -14.50 -7.79
N ALA A 184 9.25 -14.29 -6.60
CA ALA A 184 10.34 -13.34 -6.38
C ALA A 184 11.58 -13.61 -7.24
N SER A 185 11.93 -14.89 -7.45
CA SER A 185 13.06 -15.30 -8.30
C SER A 185 12.81 -15.09 -9.80
N ARG A 186 11.58 -14.75 -10.20
CA ARG A 186 11.19 -14.55 -11.61
C ARG A 186 11.35 -13.11 -12.08
N GLY A 187 12.02 -12.26 -11.31
CA GLY A 187 12.31 -10.88 -11.68
C GLY A 187 11.94 -9.81 -10.65
N PHE A 188 11.47 -10.18 -9.45
CA PHE A 188 11.39 -9.23 -8.34
C PHE A 188 12.79 -8.93 -7.80
N PHE A 189 13.59 -9.95 -7.49
CA PHE A 189 14.98 -9.76 -7.14
C PHE A 189 15.77 -9.17 -8.31
N GLY A 190 16.51 -8.10 -8.05
CA GLY A 190 17.25 -7.35 -9.06
C GLY A 190 16.41 -6.30 -9.79
N SER A 191 15.12 -6.14 -9.48
CA SER A 191 14.26 -5.11 -10.07
C SER A 191 14.60 -3.69 -9.61
N ARG A 192 15.30 -3.54 -8.49
CA ARG A 192 15.77 -2.27 -7.93
C ARG A 192 14.67 -1.21 -7.79
N PRO A 193 13.52 -1.54 -7.16
CA PRO A 193 12.37 -0.64 -7.15
C PRO A 193 12.62 0.64 -6.36
N PHE A 194 13.46 0.58 -5.33
CA PHE A 194 13.68 1.71 -4.41
C PHE A 194 14.58 2.78 -5.02
N SER A 195 15.71 2.41 -5.59
CA SER A 195 16.59 3.36 -6.30
C SER A 195 15.90 3.93 -7.55
N ARG A 196 15.18 3.11 -8.30
CA ARG A 196 14.41 3.54 -9.48
C ARG A 196 13.27 4.49 -9.12
N ALA A 197 12.60 4.29 -7.99
CA ALA A 197 11.58 5.23 -7.48
C ALA A 197 12.22 6.59 -7.18
N ASN A 198 13.38 6.60 -6.53
CA ASN A 198 14.10 7.85 -6.25
C ASN A 198 14.57 8.55 -7.53
N GLU A 199 15.08 7.81 -8.52
CA GLU A 199 15.44 8.36 -9.83
C GLU A 199 14.22 9.02 -10.51
N ALA A 200 13.05 8.35 -10.48
CA ALA A 200 11.83 8.88 -11.08
C ALA A 200 11.28 10.10 -10.32
N LEU A 201 11.43 10.18 -9.01
CA LEU A 201 11.07 11.36 -8.22
C LEU A 201 12.00 12.53 -8.53
N GLN A 202 13.30 12.30 -8.59
CA GLN A 202 14.29 13.34 -8.93
C GLN A 202 14.07 13.86 -10.36
N ALA A 203 13.72 13.02 -11.32
CA ALA A 203 13.35 13.43 -12.67
C ALA A 203 12.12 14.36 -12.72
N GLN A 204 11.25 14.28 -11.71
CA GLN A 204 10.09 15.15 -11.51
C GLN A 204 10.40 16.37 -10.63
N GLY A 205 11.66 16.58 -10.25
CA GLY A 205 12.08 17.71 -9.39
C GLY A 205 11.78 17.51 -7.90
N ALA A 206 11.45 16.31 -7.47
CA ALA A 206 11.18 15.99 -6.06
C ALA A 206 12.41 15.42 -5.34
N ASN A 207 12.43 15.53 -4.03
CA ASN A 207 13.45 14.91 -3.19
C ASN A 207 13.27 13.38 -3.18
N PRO A 208 14.37 12.61 -3.08
CA PRO A 208 14.29 11.17 -2.92
C PRO A 208 13.64 10.78 -1.58
N ILE A 209 13.14 9.57 -1.53
CA ILE A 209 12.66 8.93 -0.30
C ILE A 209 13.88 8.42 0.49
N ASP A 210 13.83 8.59 1.81
CA ASP A 210 14.66 7.83 2.74
C ASP A 210 13.95 6.49 3.04
N TRP A 211 14.48 5.40 2.45
CA TRP A 211 13.92 4.06 2.58
C TRP A 211 14.37 3.34 3.86
N SER A 212 15.07 4.00 4.78
CA SER A 212 15.47 3.42 6.07
C SER A 212 14.26 2.92 6.86
N LEU A 213 14.47 1.84 7.62
CA LEU A 213 13.43 1.14 8.36
C LEU A 213 13.46 1.48 9.85
#